data_fb2527d80c327a6017d0e80beb246d2b
#
_entry.id   fb2527d80c327a6017d0e80beb246d2b
#
_cell.length_a   1.000
_cell.length_b   1.000
_cell.length_c   1.000
_cell.angle_alpha   90.00
_cell.angle_beta   90.00
_cell.angle_gamma   90.00
#
_symmetry.space_group_name_H-M   'P 1'
#
loop_
_entity.id
_entity.type
_entity.pdbx_description
1 polymer ?
#
loop_
_entity_poly.entity_id
_entity_poly.type
_entity_poly.pdbx_seq_one_letter_code
_entity_poly.pdbx_strand_id
1 'polypeptide(L)'
;MRLYNIYGKLQSKNVTKFLIEWDGKSRSKLQFKAKQFFKTVWGNQIVYEEFPVFGSRMKVDLLNATKKIAIEVNGPQHSSFNKFFHNNSRMKYLDSLKRDHEKSLWLEQNNFTLVELE
;
A
#
# COMPACT_ATOMS: atom_id res chain seq x y z
N MET A 1 7.66 -10.79 -11.07
CA MET A 1 7.36 -11.16 -9.67
C MET A 1 6.16 -12.09 -9.63
N ARG A 2 6.23 -13.12 -8.83
CA ARG A 2 5.18 -14.13 -8.72
C ARG A 2 4.58 -14.08 -7.32
N LEU A 3 3.30 -13.76 -7.25
CA LEU A 3 2.56 -13.64 -5.98
C LEU A 3 1.18 -14.27 -6.13
N TYR A 4 0.56 -14.60 -5.00
CA TYR A 4 -0.86 -14.94 -5.00
C TYR A 4 -1.68 -13.70 -5.28
N ASN A 5 -2.76 -13.86 -6.07
CA ASN A 5 -3.72 -12.78 -6.25
C ASN A 5 -4.79 -12.85 -5.14
N ILE A 6 -5.73 -11.91 -5.17
CA ILE A 6 -6.79 -11.85 -4.14
C ILE A 6 -7.70 -13.07 -4.13
N TYR A 7 -7.66 -13.90 -5.19
CA TYR A 7 -8.45 -15.14 -5.28
C TYR A 7 -7.65 -16.37 -4.84
N GLY A 8 -6.43 -16.18 -4.35
CA GLY A 8 -5.58 -17.26 -3.88
C GLY A 8 -4.85 -18.03 -4.96
N LYS A 9 -4.79 -17.50 -6.19
CA LYS A 9 -4.09 -18.14 -7.30
C LYS A 9 -2.75 -17.45 -7.54
N LEU A 10 -1.72 -18.25 -7.84
CA LEU A 10 -0.41 -17.72 -8.21
C LEU A 10 -0.51 -17.02 -9.56
N GLN A 11 0.11 -15.85 -9.63
CA GLN A 11 0.12 -15.02 -10.82
C GLN A 11 1.50 -14.36 -10.96
N SER A 12 2.02 -14.35 -12.19
CA SER A 12 3.30 -13.69 -12.48
C SER A 12 3.04 -12.41 -13.26
N LYS A 13 3.69 -11.33 -12.87
CA LYS A 13 3.61 -10.05 -13.56
C LYS A 13 4.98 -9.39 -13.61
N ASN A 14 5.22 -8.64 -14.69
CA ASN A 14 6.35 -7.74 -14.75
C ASN A 14 5.99 -6.48 -13.94
N VAL A 15 6.72 -6.24 -12.86
CA VAL A 15 6.46 -5.12 -11.94
C VAL A 15 7.54 -4.04 -12.01
N THR A 16 8.41 -4.10 -13.00
CA THR A 16 9.52 -3.16 -13.15
C THR A 16 9.07 -1.70 -13.16
N LYS A 17 7.94 -1.42 -13.79
CA LYS A 17 7.41 -0.05 -13.87
C LYS A 17 6.98 0.53 -12.53
N PHE A 18 6.85 -0.31 -11.50
CA PHE A 18 6.47 0.14 -10.16
C PHE A 18 7.69 0.37 -9.25
N LEU A 19 8.90 0.10 -9.73
CA LEU A 19 10.11 0.38 -8.96
C LEU A 19 10.09 1.85 -8.52
N ILE A 20 10.42 2.07 -7.25
CA ILE A 20 10.35 3.40 -6.65
C ILE A 20 11.36 4.36 -7.31
N GLU A 21 10.93 5.58 -7.49
CA GLU A 21 11.81 6.70 -7.81
C GLU A 21 11.89 7.57 -6.56
N TRP A 22 12.98 7.45 -5.82
CA TRP A 22 13.10 8.06 -4.50
C TRP A 22 12.88 9.57 -4.51
N ASP A 23 13.29 10.24 -5.58
CA ASP A 23 13.14 11.68 -5.72
C ASP A 23 11.98 12.07 -6.65
N GLY A 24 11.24 11.09 -7.14
CA GLY A 24 10.08 11.33 -8.00
C GLY A 24 8.85 11.73 -7.22
N LYS A 25 7.84 12.17 -7.95
CA LYS A 25 6.56 12.60 -7.35
C LYS A 25 5.85 11.41 -6.69
N SER A 26 5.13 11.70 -5.63
CA SER A 26 4.26 10.75 -4.95
C SER A 26 2.82 11.25 -4.98
N ARG A 27 1.88 10.33 -4.67
CA ARG A 27 0.45 10.63 -4.66
C ARG A 27 0.10 11.75 -3.68
N SER A 28 0.84 11.86 -2.57
CA SER A 28 0.60 12.88 -1.56
C SER A 28 1.92 13.39 -0.99
N LYS A 29 1.85 14.56 -0.34
CA LYS A 29 3.01 15.13 0.35
C LYS A 29 3.48 14.23 1.48
N LEU A 30 2.54 13.62 2.19
CA LEU A 30 2.86 12.72 3.29
C LEU A 30 3.60 11.49 2.80
N GLN A 31 3.15 10.90 1.68
CA GLN A 31 3.84 9.78 1.06
C GLN A 31 5.24 10.15 0.59
N PHE A 32 5.40 11.34 0.02
CA PHE A 32 6.72 11.84 -0.38
C PHE A 32 7.65 12.00 0.82
N LYS A 33 7.15 12.53 1.93
CA LYS A 33 7.95 12.65 3.16
C LYS A 33 8.38 11.29 3.69
N ALA A 34 7.46 10.33 3.71
CA ALA A 34 7.76 8.96 4.12
C ALA A 34 8.85 8.37 3.21
N LYS A 35 8.73 8.62 1.91
CA LYS A 35 9.68 8.15 0.92
C LYS A 35 11.08 8.71 1.17
N GLN A 36 11.19 9.99 1.49
CA GLN A 36 12.48 10.60 1.80
C GLN A 36 13.12 9.98 3.05
N PHE A 37 12.32 9.65 4.05
CA PHE A 37 12.81 8.94 5.23
C PHE A 37 13.33 7.54 4.86
N PHE A 38 12.53 6.76 4.12
CA PHE A 38 12.93 5.39 3.77
C PHE A 38 14.10 5.33 2.80
N LYS A 39 14.29 6.38 2.00
CA LYS A 39 15.46 6.48 1.13
C LYS A 39 16.76 6.29 1.92
N THR A 40 16.82 6.82 3.13
CA THR A 40 18.03 6.75 3.95
C THR A 40 18.35 5.34 4.43
N VAL A 41 17.34 4.48 4.59
CA VAL A 41 17.51 3.12 5.13
C VAL A 41 17.29 2.03 4.08
N TRP A 42 16.56 2.32 3.02
CA TRP A 42 16.19 1.34 1.99
C TRP A 42 16.74 1.65 0.60
N GLY A 43 17.58 2.65 0.47
CA GLY A 43 18.03 3.14 -0.84
C GLY A 43 18.69 2.07 -1.73
N ASN A 44 19.27 1.03 -1.13
CA ASN A 44 19.92 -0.06 -1.85
C ASN A 44 19.07 -1.33 -1.93
N GLN A 45 17.81 -1.26 -1.55
CA GLN A 45 16.92 -2.41 -1.55
C GLN A 45 15.90 -2.31 -2.67
N ILE A 46 15.22 -3.43 -2.95
CA ILE A 46 14.19 -3.47 -3.98
C ILE A 46 12.88 -2.98 -3.36
N VAL A 47 12.48 -1.77 -3.73
CA VAL A 47 11.28 -1.12 -3.21
C VAL A 47 10.41 -0.67 -4.37
N TYR A 48 9.11 -0.81 -4.21
CA TYR A 48 8.11 -0.38 -5.19
C TYR A 48 7.22 0.69 -4.58
N GLU A 49 6.68 1.55 -5.42
CA GLU A 49 5.70 2.56 -5.03
C GLU A 49 4.42 2.34 -5.83
N GLU A 50 3.26 2.53 -5.18
CA GLU A 50 1.97 2.29 -5.81
C GLU A 50 1.89 0.88 -6.42
N PHE A 51 2.32 -0.11 -5.65
CA PHE A 51 2.39 -1.50 -6.11
C PHE A 51 0.98 -2.08 -6.22
N PRO A 52 0.63 -2.73 -7.35
CA PRO A 52 -0.72 -3.25 -7.53
C PRO A 52 -0.96 -4.49 -6.67
N VAL A 53 -2.13 -4.54 -6.05
CA VAL A 53 -2.63 -5.75 -5.41
C VAL A 53 -3.11 -6.67 -6.55
N PHE A 54 -2.48 -7.84 -6.69
CA PHE A 54 -2.78 -8.73 -7.81
C PHE A 54 -4.24 -9.18 -7.79
N GLY A 55 -4.92 -8.98 -8.91
CA GLY A 55 -6.32 -9.30 -9.07
C GLY A 55 -7.28 -8.20 -8.64
N SER A 56 -6.76 -7.03 -8.29
CA SER A 56 -7.54 -5.90 -7.78
C SER A 56 -7.02 -4.59 -8.37
N ARG A 57 -7.80 -3.54 -8.20
CA ARG A 57 -7.36 -2.17 -8.54
C ARG A 57 -6.67 -1.48 -7.37
N MET A 58 -6.66 -2.11 -6.22
CA MET A 58 -6.01 -1.55 -5.04
C MET A 58 -4.50 -1.48 -5.23
N LYS A 59 -3.87 -0.56 -4.52
CA LYS A 59 -2.42 -0.37 -4.56
C LYS A 59 -1.87 -0.27 -3.16
N VAL A 60 -0.62 -0.71 -3.01
CA VAL A 60 0.14 -0.55 -1.76
C VAL A 60 1.06 0.64 -1.94
N ASP A 61 1.07 1.56 -1.00
CA ASP A 61 1.81 2.81 -1.13
C ASP A 61 3.30 2.56 -1.33
N LEU A 62 3.94 1.79 -0.44
CA LEU A 62 5.33 1.40 -0.56
C LEU A 62 5.47 -0.10 -0.26
N LEU A 63 6.22 -0.81 -1.07
CA LEU A 63 6.45 -2.24 -0.87
C LEU A 63 7.93 -2.55 -0.96
N ASN A 64 8.52 -2.97 0.15
CA ASN A 64 9.91 -3.41 0.20
C ASN A 64 9.96 -4.92 -0.04
N ALA A 65 10.37 -5.33 -1.23
CA ALA A 65 10.42 -6.75 -1.58
C ALA A 65 11.63 -7.45 -0.95
N THR A 66 12.70 -6.72 -0.64
CA THR A 66 13.88 -7.28 -0.01
C THR A 66 13.58 -7.72 1.43
N LYS A 67 12.89 -6.89 2.19
CA LYS A 67 12.56 -7.14 3.60
C LYS A 67 11.16 -7.71 3.81
N LYS A 68 10.35 -7.79 2.77
CA LYS A 68 8.96 -8.23 2.87
C LYS A 68 8.13 -7.34 3.80
N ILE A 69 8.26 -6.04 3.63
CA ILE A 69 7.53 -5.04 4.41
C ILE A 69 6.70 -4.18 3.47
N ALA A 70 5.43 -4.02 3.79
CA ALA A 70 4.52 -3.13 3.09
C ALA A 70 4.21 -1.92 3.97
N ILE A 71 4.28 -0.73 3.40
CA ILE A 71 3.98 0.52 4.12
C ILE A 71 2.73 1.13 3.51
N GLU A 72 1.76 1.43 4.36
CA GLU A 72 0.61 2.24 4.00
C GLU A 72 0.73 3.59 4.69
N VAL A 73 0.73 4.65 3.90
CA VAL A 73 0.83 6.01 4.41
C VAL A 73 -0.58 6.56 4.54
N ASN A 74 -1.08 6.52 5.76
CA ASN A 74 -2.44 6.95 6.05
C ASN A 74 -2.43 8.41 6.44
N GLY A 75 -3.23 9.20 5.74
CA GLY A 75 -3.43 10.57 6.13
C GLY A 75 -4.40 10.69 7.31
N PRO A 76 -4.63 11.93 7.79
CA PRO A 76 -5.56 12.17 8.90
C PRO A 76 -6.97 11.66 8.66
N GLN A 77 -7.36 11.48 7.40
CA GLN A 77 -8.71 11.02 7.08
C GLN A 77 -9.04 9.63 7.63
N HIS A 78 -8.04 8.79 7.91
CA HIS A 78 -8.28 7.47 8.48
C HIS A 78 -8.68 7.54 9.94
N SER A 79 -8.29 8.56 10.65
CA SER A 79 -8.71 8.79 12.03
C SER A 79 -9.96 9.66 12.10
N SER A 80 -10.50 10.10 10.98
CA SER A 80 -11.63 11.02 10.90
C SER A 80 -12.96 10.28 10.75
N PHE A 81 -13.22 9.36 11.65
CA PHE A 81 -14.46 8.59 11.67
C PHE A 81 -15.69 9.49 11.59
N ASN A 82 -15.71 10.57 12.38
CA ASN A 82 -16.82 11.51 12.41
C ASN A 82 -17.06 12.19 11.05
N LYS A 83 -16.02 12.42 10.28
CA LYS A 83 -16.14 13.05 8.98
C LYS A 83 -16.93 12.18 8.01
N PHE A 84 -16.75 10.87 8.05
CA PHE A 84 -17.52 9.95 7.23
C PHE A 84 -19.00 9.96 7.61
N PHE A 85 -19.30 10.04 8.91
CA PHE A 85 -20.67 10.13 9.38
C PHE A 85 -21.36 11.42 8.94
N HIS A 86 -20.66 12.54 9.08
CA HIS A 86 -21.21 13.83 8.70
C HIS A 86 -21.54 13.93 7.21
N ASN A 87 -20.85 13.19 6.38
CA ASN A 87 -21.08 13.15 4.94
C ASN A 87 -22.07 12.07 4.52
N ASN A 88 -22.82 11.49 5.45
CA ASN A 88 -23.75 10.40 5.19
C ASN A 88 -23.09 9.22 4.42
N SER A 89 -21.82 8.98 4.69
CA SER A 89 -21.07 7.98 3.95
C SER A 89 -20.68 6.78 4.80
N ARG A 90 -21.63 6.34 5.65
CA ARG A 90 -21.42 5.13 6.43
C ARG A 90 -21.10 3.93 5.53
N MET A 91 -21.80 3.81 4.40
CA MET A 91 -21.51 2.75 3.43
C MET A 91 -20.13 2.89 2.83
N LYS A 92 -19.71 4.12 2.51
CA LYS A 92 -18.36 4.37 2.00
C LYS A 92 -17.29 4.04 3.04
N TYR A 93 -17.56 4.32 4.31
CA TYR A 93 -16.66 3.97 5.39
C TYR A 93 -16.52 2.45 5.53
N LEU A 94 -17.64 1.73 5.50
CA LEU A 94 -17.63 0.27 5.57
C LEU A 94 -16.90 -0.34 4.36
N ASP A 95 -17.12 0.21 3.15
CA ASP A 95 -16.42 -0.24 1.95
C ASP A 95 -14.92 0.01 2.05
N SER A 96 -14.52 1.12 2.65
CA SER A 96 -13.12 1.44 2.89
C SER A 96 -12.49 0.42 3.84
N LEU A 97 -13.16 0.08 4.93
CA LEU A 97 -12.68 -0.93 5.88
C LEU A 97 -12.54 -2.29 5.20
N LYS A 98 -13.52 -2.64 4.36
CA LYS A 98 -13.48 -3.90 3.62
C LYS A 98 -12.28 -3.97 2.69
N ARG A 99 -12.02 -2.91 1.95
CA ARG A 99 -10.87 -2.84 1.04
C ARG A 99 -9.55 -2.92 1.80
N ASP A 100 -9.43 -2.20 2.91
CA ASP A 100 -8.24 -2.25 3.75
C ASP A 100 -8.00 -3.66 4.29
N HIS A 101 -9.07 -4.33 4.68
CA HIS A 101 -8.99 -5.71 5.16
C HIS A 101 -8.56 -6.67 4.06
N GLU A 102 -9.13 -6.55 2.86
CA GLU A 102 -8.76 -7.38 1.72
C GLU A 102 -7.28 -7.19 1.34
N LYS A 103 -6.80 -5.95 1.35
CA LYS A 103 -5.41 -5.64 1.08
C LYS A 103 -4.49 -6.28 2.14
N SER A 104 -4.86 -6.16 3.40
CA SER A 104 -4.12 -6.74 4.52
C SER A 104 -4.03 -8.25 4.40
N LEU A 105 -5.13 -8.93 4.06
CA LEU A 105 -5.13 -10.38 3.84
C LEU A 105 -4.23 -10.78 2.67
N TRP A 106 -4.29 -10.02 1.59
CA TRP A 106 -3.44 -10.28 0.42
C TRP A 106 -1.96 -10.16 0.77
N LEU A 107 -1.58 -9.13 1.53
CA LEU A 107 -0.21 -8.93 1.97
C LEU A 107 0.24 -10.07 2.87
N GLU A 108 -0.58 -10.46 3.82
CA GLU A 108 -0.28 -11.57 4.74
C GLU A 108 -0.10 -12.88 3.97
N GLN A 109 -0.96 -13.16 3.01
CA GLN A 109 -0.88 -14.37 2.19
C GLN A 109 0.43 -14.45 1.42
N ASN A 110 0.98 -13.30 1.02
CA ASN A 110 2.25 -13.22 0.31
C ASN A 110 3.45 -13.00 1.23
N ASN A 111 3.26 -13.18 2.53
CA ASN A 111 4.30 -13.09 3.57
C ASN A 111 4.89 -11.69 3.73
N PHE A 112 4.10 -10.66 3.48
CA PHE A 112 4.49 -9.28 3.77
C PHE A 112 3.98 -8.87 5.14
N THR A 113 4.80 -8.08 5.84
CA THR A 113 4.39 -7.44 7.09
C THR A 113 3.89 -6.04 6.77
N LEU A 114 2.66 -5.73 7.17
CA LEU A 114 2.06 -4.42 6.93
C LEU A 114 2.37 -3.48 8.09
N VAL A 115 2.87 -2.30 7.74
CA VAL A 115 3.09 -1.20 8.69
C VAL A 115 2.30 0.01 8.21
N GLU A 116 1.50 0.58 9.08
CA GLU A 116 0.72 1.77 8.79
C GLU A 116 1.36 2.99 9.45
N LEU A 117 1.55 4.04 8.66
CA LEU A 117 2.09 5.33 9.14
C LEU A 117 0.98 6.36 9.17
N GLU A 118 0.88 7.09 10.27
CA GLU A 118 -0.08 8.18 10.43
C GLU A 118 0.61 9.53 10.47
#